data_fc8df25cf7c9750c29b0a7f46b076809
#
_entry.id   fc8df25cf7c9750c29b0a7f46b076809
#
_cell.length_a   1.000
_cell.length_b   1.000
_cell.length_c   1.000
_cell.angle_alpha   90.00
_cell.angle_beta   90.00
_cell.angle_gamma   90.00
#
_symmetry.space_group_name_H-M   'P 1'
#
loop_
_entity.id
_entity.type
_entity.pdbx_description
1 polymer ?
#
loop_
_entity_poly.entity_id
_entity_poly.type
_entity_poly.pdbx_seq_one_letter_code
_entity_poly.pdbx_strand_id
1 'polypeptide(L)'
;IVSYTNPAKVWKRMGVGLVGDKIQRLVRQHSVARDGELVTPEENVALAQEMGYNPKRRALMHMIGECVVMAGKGRYREIYDMRRAFEEAQHPDWNPEQHPGHWHKRAMRYMEKRLLKDLWIEWNRVCGTNHALSSTRALSRKK
;
A
#
# COMPACT_ATOMS: atom_id res chain seq x y z
N ILE A 1 13.03 -6.13 7.78
CA ILE A 1 12.17 -5.13 8.48
C ILE A 1 13.03 -4.29 9.45
N VAL A 2 13.89 -4.92 10.23
CA VAL A 2 14.77 -4.25 11.22
C VAL A 2 15.65 -3.14 10.62
N SER A 3 16.11 -3.32 9.38
CA SER A 3 16.97 -2.35 8.68
C SER A 3 16.26 -1.06 8.25
N TYR A 4 14.93 -0.99 8.35
CA TYR A 4 14.17 0.19 7.94
C TYR A 4 13.94 1.14 9.12
N THR A 5 14.43 2.37 9.00
CA THR A 5 14.34 3.41 10.03
C THR A 5 12.94 3.98 10.24
N ASN A 6 12.03 3.75 9.29
CA ASN A 6 10.62 4.15 9.40
C ASN A 6 9.71 3.27 8.54
N PRO A 7 8.40 3.22 8.83
CA PRO A 7 7.45 2.37 8.11
C PRO A 7 7.25 2.78 6.64
N ALA A 8 7.50 4.03 6.27
CA ALA A 8 7.35 4.49 4.89
C ALA A 8 8.34 3.80 3.94
N LYS A 9 9.54 3.46 4.42
CA LYS A 9 10.51 2.66 3.65
C LYS A 9 10.01 1.22 3.43
N VAL A 10 9.31 0.64 4.42
CA VAL A 10 8.66 -0.68 4.27
C VAL A 10 7.56 -0.60 3.22
N TRP A 11 6.69 0.44 3.29
CA TRP A 11 5.64 0.64 2.29
C TRP A 11 6.20 0.74 0.88
N LYS A 12 7.27 1.54 0.70
CA LYS A 12 7.93 1.68 -0.60
C LYS A 12 8.46 0.33 -1.10
N ARG A 13 9.11 -0.44 -0.22
CA ARG A 13 9.68 -1.76 -0.57
C ARG A 13 8.61 -2.79 -0.93
N MET A 14 7.43 -2.70 -0.35
CA MET A 14 6.28 -3.58 -0.61
C MET A 14 5.39 -3.09 -1.77
N GLY A 15 5.73 -1.99 -2.42
CA GLY A 15 4.99 -1.45 -3.56
C GLY A 15 3.67 -0.77 -3.21
N VAL A 16 3.47 -0.40 -1.95
CA VAL A 16 2.26 0.33 -1.48
C VAL A 16 2.54 1.79 -1.13
N GLY A 17 3.78 2.24 -1.31
CA GLY A 17 4.24 3.57 -0.99
C GLY A 17 3.96 4.62 -2.06
N LEU A 18 4.68 5.74 -1.91
CA LEU A 18 4.76 6.83 -2.88
C LEU A 18 6.21 6.97 -3.35
N VAL A 19 6.40 7.42 -4.57
CA VAL A 19 7.67 7.90 -5.13
C VAL A 19 7.42 9.31 -5.64
N GLY A 20 7.99 10.30 -4.94
CA GLY A 20 7.52 11.68 -5.06
C GLY A 20 6.04 11.74 -4.68
N ASP A 21 5.23 12.38 -5.51
CA ASP A 21 3.77 12.48 -5.32
C ASP A 21 2.98 11.35 -6.03
N LYS A 22 3.68 10.43 -6.69
CA LYS A 22 3.06 9.36 -7.47
C LYS A 22 2.94 8.08 -6.66
N ILE A 23 1.77 7.45 -6.76
CA ILE A 23 1.52 6.11 -6.22
C ILE A 23 2.36 5.10 -7.03
N GLN A 24 3.08 4.20 -6.33
CA GLN A 24 3.69 3.04 -6.99
C GLN A 24 2.61 2.20 -7.67
N ARG A 25 2.65 2.14 -9.00
CA ARG A 25 1.72 1.37 -9.82
C ARG A 25 2.51 0.37 -10.65
N LEU A 26 1.96 -0.83 -10.77
CA LEU A 26 2.38 -1.78 -11.79
C LEU A 26 1.54 -1.52 -13.05
N VAL A 27 2.18 -1.35 -14.18
CA VAL A 27 1.50 -1.36 -15.47
C VAL A 27 1.10 -2.81 -15.74
N ARG A 28 -0.16 -3.06 -16.04
CA ARG A 28 -0.63 -4.43 -16.27
C ARG A 28 -0.13 -4.93 -17.63
N GLN A 29 0.07 -6.23 -17.76
CA GLN A 29 0.54 -6.93 -18.96
C GLN A 29 -0.29 -6.63 -20.25
N HIS A 30 -1.51 -6.12 -20.10
CA HIS A 30 -2.39 -5.72 -21.21
C HIS A 30 -2.70 -4.23 -21.19
N SER A 31 -1.93 -3.44 -20.46
CA SER A 31 -2.07 -1.99 -20.50
C SER A 31 -1.27 -1.48 -21.68
N VAL A 32 -1.93 -0.75 -22.55
CA VAL A 32 -1.28 0.01 -23.60
C VAL A 32 -0.42 1.07 -22.95
N ALA A 33 0.86 1.13 -23.26
CA ALA A 33 1.73 2.24 -22.89
C ALA A 33 1.14 3.54 -23.49
N ARG A 34 1.60 4.72 -23.03
CA ARG A 34 1.08 6.01 -23.52
C ARG A 34 1.21 6.22 -25.04
N ASP A 35 2.11 5.49 -25.64
CA ASP A 35 2.46 5.48 -27.09
C ASP A 35 1.75 4.38 -27.89
N GLY A 36 0.89 3.58 -27.28
CA GLY A 36 0.12 2.54 -27.94
C GLY A 36 0.77 1.15 -27.95
N GLU A 37 1.98 0.99 -27.40
CA GLU A 37 2.64 -0.31 -27.30
C GLU A 37 2.20 -1.10 -26.06
N LEU A 38 2.20 -2.43 -26.18
CA LEU A 38 1.92 -3.35 -25.07
C LEU A 38 3.18 -3.48 -24.20
N VAL A 39 3.03 -3.20 -22.90
CA VAL A 39 4.13 -3.34 -21.94
C VAL A 39 4.44 -4.81 -21.70
N THR A 40 5.67 -5.20 -21.92
CA THR A 40 6.15 -6.58 -21.69
C THR A 40 6.31 -6.88 -20.20
N PRO A 41 6.36 -8.17 -19.79
CA PRO A 41 6.64 -8.55 -18.40
C PRO A 41 7.97 -8.00 -17.88
N GLU A 42 8.98 -7.97 -18.74
CA GLU A 42 10.33 -7.48 -18.42
C GLU A 42 10.31 -5.97 -18.15
N GLU A 43 9.63 -5.20 -18.98
CA GLU A 43 9.44 -3.76 -18.80
C GLU A 43 8.67 -3.45 -17.52
N ASN A 44 7.63 -4.23 -17.19
CA ASN A 44 6.93 -4.10 -15.92
C ASN A 44 7.85 -4.33 -14.71
N VAL A 45 8.76 -5.31 -14.80
CA VAL A 45 9.75 -5.56 -13.74
C VAL A 45 10.72 -4.40 -13.65
N ALA A 46 11.22 -3.88 -14.77
CA ALA A 46 12.12 -2.73 -14.82
C ALA A 46 11.47 -1.48 -14.21
N LEU A 47 10.24 -1.15 -14.59
CA LEU A 47 9.46 -0.05 -14.03
C LEU A 47 9.23 -0.20 -12.51
N ALA A 48 8.96 -1.42 -12.04
CA ALA A 48 8.81 -1.67 -10.61
C ALA A 48 10.12 -1.47 -9.85
N GLN A 49 11.25 -1.89 -10.44
CA GLN A 49 12.58 -1.68 -9.87
C GLN A 49 12.94 -0.18 -9.81
N GLU A 50 12.66 0.58 -10.85
CA GLU A 50 12.79 2.03 -10.87
C GLU A 50 11.96 2.70 -9.77
N MET A 51 10.73 2.25 -9.58
CA MET A 51 9.87 2.68 -8.48
C MET A 51 10.31 2.15 -7.10
N GLY A 52 11.37 1.34 -7.01
CA GLY A 52 11.99 0.86 -5.78
C GLY A 52 11.25 -0.29 -5.09
N TYR A 53 10.49 -1.10 -5.81
CA TYR A 53 9.83 -2.28 -5.24
C TYR A 53 9.96 -3.53 -6.12
N ASN A 54 9.64 -4.69 -5.54
CA ASN A 54 9.60 -5.98 -6.23
C ASN A 54 8.14 -6.37 -6.53
N PRO A 55 7.77 -6.68 -7.79
CA PRO A 55 6.41 -7.07 -8.17
C PRO A 55 5.86 -8.26 -7.37
N LYS A 56 6.70 -9.26 -7.09
CA LYS A 56 6.29 -10.44 -6.29
C LYS A 56 5.86 -10.05 -4.88
N ARG A 57 6.59 -9.11 -4.25
CA ARG A 57 6.21 -8.60 -2.91
C ARG A 57 4.90 -7.82 -2.97
N ARG A 58 4.69 -7.03 -4.02
CA ARG A 58 3.44 -6.31 -4.21
C ARG A 58 2.26 -7.27 -4.42
N ALA A 59 2.44 -8.33 -5.21
CA ALA A 59 1.43 -9.37 -5.41
C ALA A 59 1.11 -10.11 -4.11
N LEU A 60 2.14 -10.48 -3.33
CA LEU A 60 1.96 -11.09 -2.00
C LEU A 60 1.17 -10.17 -1.07
N MET A 61 1.50 -8.87 -1.05
CA MET A 61 0.81 -7.90 -0.21
C MET A 61 -0.66 -7.77 -0.58
N HIS A 62 -0.97 -7.74 -1.87
CA HIS A 62 -2.34 -7.74 -2.37
C HIS A 62 -3.09 -9.01 -1.96
N MET A 63 -2.48 -10.18 -2.10
CA MET A 63 -3.08 -11.46 -1.69
C MET A 63 -3.39 -11.47 -0.17
N ILE A 64 -2.47 -10.99 0.66
CA ILE A 64 -2.70 -10.86 2.11
C ILE A 64 -3.90 -9.91 2.36
N GLY A 65 -3.96 -8.80 1.65
CA GLY A 65 -5.07 -7.85 1.75
C GLY A 65 -6.41 -8.48 1.39
N GLU A 66 -6.48 -9.21 0.29
CA GLU A 66 -7.69 -9.95 -0.12
C GLU A 66 -8.12 -10.99 0.94
N CYS A 67 -7.16 -11.76 1.48
CA CYS A 67 -7.45 -12.70 2.57
C CYS A 67 -8.08 -12.01 3.79
N VAL A 68 -7.56 -10.85 4.18
CA VAL A 68 -8.12 -10.06 5.29
C VAL A 68 -9.55 -9.61 4.99
N VAL A 69 -9.80 -9.14 3.77
CA VAL A 69 -11.15 -8.70 3.35
C VAL A 69 -12.11 -9.88 3.31
N MET A 70 -11.70 -11.01 2.76
CA MET A 70 -12.52 -12.22 2.69
C MET A 70 -12.82 -12.83 4.07
N ALA A 71 -11.89 -12.73 5.02
CA ALA A 71 -12.12 -13.19 6.39
C ALA A 71 -13.32 -12.50 7.08
N GLY A 72 -13.72 -11.32 6.61
CA GLY A 72 -14.95 -10.66 7.01
C GLY A 72 -14.98 -10.12 8.44
N LYS A 73 -13.89 -10.25 9.20
CA LYS A 73 -13.82 -9.87 10.63
C LYS A 73 -12.41 -9.46 11.04
N GLY A 74 -12.30 -8.80 12.19
CA GLY A 74 -11.05 -8.41 12.80
C GLY A 74 -10.61 -6.99 12.45
N ARG A 75 -9.64 -6.49 13.22
CA ARG A 75 -9.17 -5.09 13.20
C ARG A 75 -8.88 -4.54 11.80
N TYR A 76 -8.18 -5.30 10.95
CA TYR A 76 -7.82 -4.80 9.62
C TYR A 76 -8.98 -4.81 8.65
N ARG A 77 -9.95 -5.73 8.84
CA ARG A 77 -11.21 -5.68 8.10
C ARG A 77 -12.00 -4.41 8.47
N GLU A 78 -12.10 -4.07 9.73
CA GLU A 78 -12.74 -2.84 10.20
C GLU A 78 -12.08 -1.58 9.63
N ILE A 79 -10.73 -1.56 9.60
CA ILE A 79 -9.96 -0.46 8.98
C ILE A 79 -10.28 -0.35 7.49
N TYR A 80 -10.40 -1.47 6.78
CA TYR A 80 -10.79 -1.50 5.37
C TYR A 80 -12.21 -0.95 5.18
N ASP A 81 -13.19 -1.43 5.93
CA ASP A 81 -14.60 -1.03 5.82
C ASP A 81 -14.77 0.47 6.10
N MET A 82 -14.17 0.96 7.17
CA MET A 82 -14.17 2.40 7.52
C MET A 82 -13.54 3.24 6.40
N ARG A 83 -12.43 2.81 5.85
CA ARG A 83 -11.77 3.54 4.77
C ARG A 83 -12.56 3.48 3.48
N ARG A 84 -13.20 2.37 3.16
CA ARG A 84 -14.06 2.24 1.99
C ARG A 84 -15.25 3.19 2.06
N ALA A 85 -15.96 3.21 3.19
CA ALA A 85 -17.06 4.16 3.42
C ALA A 85 -16.61 5.62 3.29
N PHE A 86 -15.41 5.96 3.81
CA PHE A 86 -14.82 7.29 3.64
C PHE A 86 -14.56 7.62 2.17
N GLU A 87 -13.99 6.71 1.38
CA GLU A 87 -13.71 6.96 -0.04
C GLU A 87 -15.00 7.08 -0.85
N GLU A 88 -16.04 6.31 -0.55
CA GLU A 88 -17.37 6.42 -1.16
C GLU A 88 -18.00 7.80 -0.87
N ALA A 89 -17.89 8.29 0.36
CA ALA A 89 -18.40 9.60 0.74
C ALA A 89 -17.61 10.77 0.12
N GLN A 90 -16.28 10.62 -0.05
CA GLN A 90 -15.43 11.65 -0.64
C GLN A 90 -15.50 11.71 -2.18
N HIS A 91 -15.90 10.62 -2.82
CA HIS A 91 -15.93 10.47 -4.26
C HIS A 91 -17.27 9.88 -4.74
N PRO A 92 -18.41 10.52 -4.46
CA PRO A 92 -19.74 10.02 -4.85
C PRO A 92 -19.92 10.02 -6.38
N ASP A 93 -19.14 10.83 -7.09
CA ASP A 93 -19.10 10.99 -8.54
C ASP A 93 -18.41 9.81 -9.26
N TRP A 94 -17.72 8.93 -8.54
CA TRP A 94 -17.07 7.78 -9.16
C TRP A 94 -18.09 6.70 -9.53
N ASN A 95 -18.53 6.76 -10.79
CA ASN A 95 -19.37 5.73 -11.35
C ASN A 95 -18.65 4.37 -11.33
N PRO A 96 -19.25 3.30 -10.76
CA PRO A 96 -18.68 1.95 -10.77
C PRO A 96 -18.34 1.41 -12.15
N GLU A 97 -19.08 1.82 -13.20
CA GLU A 97 -18.82 1.42 -14.58
C GLU A 97 -17.54 2.06 -15.14
N GLN A 98 -17.30 3.35 -14.84
CA GLN A 98 -16.12 4.09 -15.30
C GLN A 98 -14.90 3.88 -14.40
N HIS A 99 -15.13 3.66 -13.10
CA HIS A 99 -14.08 3.54 -12.09
C HIS A 99 -14.19 2.22 -11.28
N PRO A 100 -14.19 1.05 -11.93
CA PRO A 100 -14.42 -0.21 -11.26
C PRO A 100 -13.40 -0.48 -10.15
N GLY A 101 -13.90 -0.62 -8.93
CA GLY A 101 -13.09 -0.97 -7.78
C GLY A 101 -12.13 0.11 -7.27
N HIS A 102 -12.29 1.40 -7.64
CA HIS A 102 -11.42 2.48 -7.14
C HIS A 102 -11.51 2.62 -5.62
N TRP A 103 -12.70 2.67 -5.04
CA TRP A 103 -12.90 2.72 -3.58
C TRP A 103 -12.27 1.53 -2.89
N HIS A 104 -12.52 0.32 -3.43
CA HIS A 104 -11.93 -0.93 -2.93
C HIS A 104 -10.39 -0.86 -2.95
N LYS A 105 -9.78 -0.50 -4.09
CA LYS A 105 -8.32 -0.45 -4.24
C LYS A 105 -7.68 0.59 -3.32
N ARG A 106 -8.34 1.73 -3.07
CA ARG A 106 -7.85 2.76 -2.14
C ARG A 106 -7.97 2.30 -0.69
N ALA A 107 -9.11 1.72 -0.31
CA ALA A 107 -9.32 1.16 1.01
C ALA A 107 -8.35 0.02 1.31
N MET A 108 -8.16 -0.90 0.36
CA MET A 108 -7.19 -1.99 0.44
C MET A 108 -5.78 -1.45 0.70
N ARG A 109 -5.30 -0.50 -0.12
CA ARG A 109 -3.97 0.09 0.04
C ARG A 109 -3.80 0.80 1.38
N TYR A 110 -4.82 1.46 1.88
CA TYR A 110 -4.79 2.09 3.19
C TYR A 110 -4.64 1.04 4.31
N MET A 111 -5.44 0.00 4.28
CA MET A 111 -5.40 -1.11 5.22
C MET A 111 -4.04 -1.84 5.17
N GLU A 112 -3.50 -2.14 3.99
CA GLU A 112 -2.18 -2.74 3.78
C GLU A 112 -1.07 -1.89 4.44
N LYS A 113 -1.12 -0.57 4.31
CA LYS A 113 -0.16 0.35 4.97
C LYS A 113 -0.27 0.30 6.48
N ARG A 114 -1.49 0.22 7.03
CA ARG A 114 -1.71 0.10 8.48
C ARG A 114 -1.14 -1.21 9.01
N LEU A 115 -1.42 -2.32 8.34
CA LEU A 115 -0.87 -3.64 8.67
C LEU A 115 0.66 -3.62 8.68
N LEU A 116 1.28 -3.11 7.62
CA LEU A 116 2.74 -3.02 7.53
C LEU A 116 3.35 -2.10 8.58
N LYS A 117 2.68 -1.01 8.94
CA LYS A 117 3.11 -0.11 10.02
C LYS A 117 3.09 -0.83 11.36
N ASP A 118 2.00 -1.52 11.67
CA ASP A 118 1.86 -2.23 12.94
C ASP A 118 2.85 -3.40 13.03
N LEU A 119 3.07 -4.13 11.92
CA LEU A 119 4.11 -5.16 11.82
C LEU A 119 5.52 -4.58 12.05
N TRP A 120 5.82 -3.41 11.47
CA TRP A 120 7.11 -2.75 11.67
C TRP A 120 7.32 -2.33 13.13
N ILE A 121 6.29 -1.77 13.79
CA ILE A 121 6.34 -1.38 15.20
C ILE A 121 6.59 -2.61 16.07
N GLU A 122 5.81 -3.67 15.89
CA GLU A 122 5.91 -4.88 16.69
C GLU A 122 7.25 -5.59 16.48
N TRP A 123 7.73 -5.65 15.25
CA TRP A 123 9.05 -6.22 14.95
C TRP A 123 10.17 -5.47 15.66
N ASN A 124 10.15 -4.14 15.63
CA ASN A 124 11.16 -3.34 16.32
C ASN A 124 11.06 -3.50 17.83
N ARG A 125 9.85 -3.64 18.38
CA ARG A 125 9.64 -3.93 19.81
C ARG A 125 10.26 -5.27 20.21
N VAL A 126 10.03 -6.31 19.44
CA VAL A 126 10.56 -7.66 19.71
C VAL A 126 12.08 -7.71 19.54
N CYS A 127 12.62 -7.04 18.54
CA CYS A 127 14.06 -6.99 18.30
C CYS A 127 14.83 -5.99 19.17
N GLY A 128 14.17 -5.30 20.10
CA GLY A 128 14.81 -4.32 21.00
C GLY A 128 15.38 -3.08 20.28
N THR A 129 14.99 -2.83 19.03
CA THR A 129 15.45 -1.67 18.27
C THR A 129 14.59 -0.45 18.58
N ASN A 130 15.21 0.59 19.18
CA ASN A 130 14.52 1.83 19.63
C ASN A 130 13.96 2.73 18.50
N HIS A 131 13.96 2.28 17.25
CA HIS A 131 13.41 3.06 16.14
C HIS A 131 11.91 3.36 16.25
N ALA A 132 11.15 2.56 17.01
CA ALA A 132 9.71 2.76 17.21
C ALA A 132 9.39 4.00 18.06
N LEU A 133 10.27 4.40 18.96
CA LEU A 133 10.01 5.47 19.94
C LEU A 133 10.32 6.88 19.41
N SER A 134 11.19 7.02 18.42
CA SER A 134 11.59 8.33 17.89
C SER A 134 10.53 8.96 16.99
N SER A 135 9.73 8.15 16.26
CA SER A 135 8.71 8.67 15.35
C SER A 135 7.42 9.10 16.06
N THR A 136 7.10 8.53 17.21
CA THR A 136 5.92 8.93 18.01
C THR A 136 6.16 10.25 18.75
N ARG A 137 7.41 10.55 19.14
CA ARG A 137 7.80 11.81 19.79
C ARG A 137 7.78 13.03 18.85
N ALA A 138 8.00 12.82 17.56
CA ALA A 138 7.99 13.91 16.57
C ALA A 138 6.58 14.46 16.27
N LEU A 139 5.54 13.64 16.45
CA LEU A 139 4.15 14.04 16.23
C LEU A 139 3.52 14.78 17.42
N SER A 140 4.07 14.62 18.64
CA SER A 140 3.55 15.31 19.83
C SER A 140 4.11 16.73 20.01
N ARG A 141 5.10 17.15 19.20
CA ARG A 141 5.72 18.49 19.27
C ARG A 141 5.15 19.54 18.31
N LYS A 142 4.10 19.19 17.54
CA LYS A 142 3.34 20.14 16.71
C LYS A 142 1.90 20.25 17.24
N LYS A 143 1.77 20.83 18.41
CA LYS A 143 0.57 21.51 18.88
C LYS A 143 0.93 22.94 19.25
#